data_481535b8166e3a4abd5383bfce680556
#
_entry.id   481535b8166e3a4abd5383bfce680556
#
_cell.length_a   1.000
_cell.length_b   1.000
_cell.length_c   1.000
_cell.angle_alpha   90.00
_cell.angle_beta   90.00
_cell.angle_gamma   90.00
#
_symmetry.space_group_name_H-M   'P 1'
#
loop_
_entity.id
_entity.type
_entity.pdbx_description
1 polymer ?
#
loop_
_entity_poly.entity_id
_entity_poly.type
_entity_poly.pdbx_seq_one_letter_code
_entity_poly.pdbx_strand_id
1 'polypeptide(L)'
;MTQRERQILRLIEADPMISQEALADKLGIARSSVAVHISNLIRKGCIAGRGYVLRTNDYVVVVGGANVDICGRSWEPLVPEDSNPGLVSMSIGGVGRNIAHNLSLLGADVRMLTACGDDLYGQRLCTASAAAGIDMSRILKLTDERTSTYLYVTGPDGEMAVAVSDMTICERIDPEYLEKNLELLQNARAVVADTNIPTESLAWLAENCTAPLFIDPVSTLKAVKLPPILGKIHTLKPNRLEAELLSGVLIREKADVEKAAAKLLETGLSRVFISLGGDGKYAATADGCCWMENLPCRMVNTTGCGDSSMAALVWAYLEELSLPDTVRAALAAGSITIESPETISPMMSADAIRERMG
;
A
#
# COMPACT_ATOMS: atom_id res chain seq x y z
N MET A 1 -4.75 23.92 2.20
CA MET A 1 -3.70 24.94 2.44
C MET A 1 -3.79 26.07 1.43
N THR A 2 -3.77 27.35 1.85
CA THR A 2 -3.85 28.48 0.92
C THR A 2 -2.51 28.73 0.19
N GLN A 3 -2.53 29.49 -0.92
CA GLN A 3 -1.32 29.86 -1.65
C GLN A 3 -0.32 30.63 -0.74
N ARG A 4 -0.84 31.47 0.15
CA ARG A 4 -0.03 32.25 1.09
C ARG A 4 0.59 31.37 2.18
N GLU A 5 -0.13 30.40 2.68
CA GLU A 5 0.41 29.40 3.63
C GLU A 5 1.57 28.59 3.01
N ARG A 6 1.46 28.21 1.73
CA ARG A 6 2.55 27.54 1.00
C ARG A 6 3.79 28.40 0.84
N GLN A 7 3.63 29.69 0.58
CA GLN A 7 4.75 30.62 0.50
C GLN A 7 5.47 30.77 1.85
N ILE A 8 4.71 30.86 2.96
CA ILE A 8 5.25 30.94 4.31
C ILE A 8 6.05 29.66 4.64
N LEU A 9 5.52 28.47 4.35
CA LEU A 9 6.22 27.21 4.59
C LEU A 9 7.55 27.14 3.84
N ARG A 10 7.60 27.47 2.55
CA ARG A 10 8.87 27.50 1.77
C ARG A 10 9.92 28.43 2.37
N LEU A 11 9.52 29.58 2.91
CA LEU A 11 10.45 30.50 3.56
C LEU A 11 10.94 29.95 4.90
N ILE A 12 10.09 29.24 5.64
CA ILE A 12 10.44 28.56 6.89
C ILE A 12 11.34 27.35 6.62
N GLU A 13 11.09 26.59 5.53
CA GLU A 13 11.96 25.49 5.07
C GLU A 13 13.39 25.98 4.80
N ALA A 14 13.50 27.12 4.12
CA ALA A 14 14.81 27.72 3.80
C ALA A 14 15.51 28.31 5.03
N ASP A 15 14.76 28.80 6.02
CA ASP A 15 15.28 29.36 7.27
C ASP A 15 14.28 29.08 8.43
N PRO A 16 14.47 27.96 9.16
CA PRO A 16 13.58 27.59 10.28
C PRO A 16 13.56 28.59 11.43
N MET A 17 14.54 29.49 11.51
CA MET A 17 14.65 30.53 12.53
C MET A 17 14.13 31.89 12.07
N ILE A 18 13.59 31.99 10.85
CA ILE A 18 13.07 33.24 10.29
C ILE A 18 12.03 33.90 11.20
N SER A 19 12.17 35.17 11.48
CA SER A 19 11.21 35.92 12.32
C SER A 19 9.89 36.19 11.57
N GLN A 20 8.79 36.36 12.30
CA GLN A 20 7.52 36.78 11.70
C GLN A 20 7.59 38.15 11.02
N GLU A 21 8.48 39.00 11.48
CA GLU A 21 8.75 40.31 10.89
C GLU A 21 9.45 40.17 9.53
N ALA A 22 10.48 39.32 9.45
CA ALA A 22 11.17 39.03 8.20
C ALA A 22 10.26 38.29 7.19
N LEU A 23 9.36 37.45 7.66
CA LEU A 23 8.32 36.82 6.82
C LEU A 23 7.34 37.88 6.27
N ALA A 24 6.92 38.83 7.10
CA ALA A 24 6.02 39.91 6.71
C ALA A 24 6.64 40.78 5.62
N ASP A 25 7.92 41.17 5.81
CA ASP A 25 8.68 41.96 4.84
C ASP A 25 8.85 41.22 3.51
N LYS A 26 9.29 39.95 3.54
CA LYS A 26 9.48 39.13 2.31
C LYS A 26 8.18 38.89 1.52
N LEU A 27 7.04 38.86 2.22
CA LEU A 27 5.74 38.57 1.61
C LEU A 27 4.90 39.83 1.33
N GLY A 28 5.36 41.00 1.77
CA GLY A 28 4.63 42.26 1.61
C GLY A 28 3.28 42.28 2.33
N ILE A 29 3.19 41.68 3.53
CA ILE A 29 1.95 41.62 4.32
C ILE A 29 2.21 42.05 5.78
N ALA A 30 1.15 42.36 6.51
CA ALA A 30 1.27 42.74 7.90
C ALA A 30 1.75 41.54 8.77
N ARG A 31 2.59 41.80 9.78
CA ARG A 31 3.03 40.80 10.76
C ARG A 31 1.88 40.04 11.44
N SER A 32 0.76 40.74 11.71
CA SER A 32 -0.45 40.13 12.25
C SER A 32 -1.06 39.09 11.31
N SER A 33 -1.03 39.32 9.99
CA SER A 33 -1.46 38.36 9.00
C SER A 33 -0.56 37.13 8.95
N VAL A 34 0.76 37.31 9.07
CA VAL A 34 1.73 36.23 9.20
C VAL A 34 1.42 35.38 10.44
N ALA A 35 1.16 36.00 11.59
CA ALA A 35 0.82 35.30 12.83
C ALA A 35 -0.44 34.42 12.69
N VAL A 36 -1.47 34.94 11.99
CA VAL A 36 -2.68 34.16 11.70
C VAL A 36 -2.39 32.96 10.82
N HIS A 37 -1.61 33.14 9.74
CA HIS A 37 -1.21 32.03 8.86
C HIS A 37 -0.37 30.99 9.58
N ILE A 38 0.59 31.40 10.43
CA ILE A 38 1.38 30.49 11.25
C ILE A 38 0.49 29.72 12.23
N SER A 39 -0.43 30.38 12.92
CA SER A 39 -1.40 29.70 13.80
C SER A 39 -2.24 28.67 13.05
N ASN A 40 -2.67 28.98 11.82
CA ASN A 40 -3.38 28.05 10.97
C ASN A 40 -2.50 26.85 10.54
N LEU A 41 -1.22 27.10 10.24
CA LEU A 41 -0.25 26.06 9.88
C LEU A 41 0.08 25.14 11.07
N ILE A 42 0.16 25.70 12.29
CA ILE A 42 0.33 24.93 13.53
C ILE A 42 -0.91 24.04 13.75
N ARG A 43 -2.13 24.62 13.63
CA ARG A 43 -3.38 23.87 13.79
C ARG A 43 -3.55 22.77 12.73
N LYS A 44 -3.02 22.97 11.53
CA LYS A 44 -2.98 21.98 10.44
C LYS A 44 -1.82 20.97 10.59
N GLY A 45 -1.03 21.03 11.66
CA GLY A 45 0.09 20.13 11.90
C GLY A 45 1.32 20.35 11.02
N CYS A 46 1.34 21.41 10.20
CA CYS A 46 2.48 21.71 9.30
C CYS A 46 3.69 22.32 10.05
N ILE A 47 3.48 22.92 11.22
CA ILE A 47 4.52 23.51 12.09
C ILE A 47 4.36 22.89 13.48
N ALA A 48 5.43 22.26 14.00
CA ALA A 48 5.36 21.47 15.23
C ALA A 48 5.77 22.22 16.51
N GLY A 49 6.34 23.44 16.42
CA GLY A 49 6.78 24.13 17.63
C GLY A 49 7.52 25.45 17.42
N ARG A 50 8.07 26.02 18.51
CA ARG A 50 8.91 27.22 18.46
C ARG A 50 10.24 26.90 17.78
N GLY A 51 10.68 27.76 16.87
CA GLY A 51 11.79 27.53 15.96
C GLY A 51 11.32 26.92 14.64
N TYR A 52 9.99 26.90 14.40
CA TYR A 52 9.34 26.40 13.16
C TYR A 52 9.90 25.05 12.70
N VAL A 53 9.94 24.08 13.62
CA VAL A 53 10.25 22.69 13.25
C VAL A 53 9.13 22.23 12.34
N LEU A 54 9.44 22.09 11.07
CA LEU A 54 8.51 21.49 10.12
C LEU A 54 8.37 20.01 10.46
N ARG A 55 7.15 19.54 10.59
CA ARG A 55 6.92 18.10 10.50
C ARG A 55 7.06 17.76 9.03
N THR A 56 8.08 17.03 8.69
CA THR A 56 8.14 16.32 7.42
C THR A 56 7.13 15.18 7.51
N ASN A 57 5.88 15.47 7.11
CA ASN A 57 4.83 14.46 6.97
C ASN A 57 5.06 13.65 5.68
N ASP A 58 6.30 13.28 5.42
CA ASP A 58 6.74 12.67 4.17
C ASP A 58 6.82 11.14 4.30
N TYR A 59 5.77 10.55 4.89
CA TYR A 59 5.69 9.12 5.10
C TYR A 59 4.36 8.54 4.60
N VAL A 60 4.40 7.24 4.32
CA VAL A 60 3.23 6.42 3.97
C VAL A 60 2.87 5.53 5.15
N VAL A 61 1.59 5.42 5.48
CA VAL A 61 1.11 4.43 6.43
C VAL A 61 0.50 3.25 5.68
N VAL A 62 0.95 2.05 6.00
CA VAL A 62 0.36 0.81 5.50
C VAL A 62 -0.39 0.12 6.62
N VAL A 63 -1.69 -0.11 6.44
CA VAL A 63 -2.57 -0.80 7.38
C VAL A 63 -2.98 -2.14 6.78
N GLY A 64 -2.54 -3.25 7.34
CA GLY A 64 -2.89 -4.52 6.69
C GLY A 64 -2.23 -5.75 7.28
N GLY A 65 -2.42 -6.86 6.58
CA GLY A 65 -1.92 -8.15 6.98
C GLY A 65 -0.40 -8.30 6.84
N ALA A 66 0.18 -8.94 7.85
CA ALA A 66 1.54 -9.43 7.84
C ALA A 66 1.53 -10.85 8.43
N ASN A 67 2.24 -11.77 7.81
CA ASN A 67 2.24 -13.17 8.22
C ASN A 67 3.58 -13.86 7.96
N VAL A 68 3.73 -15.06 8.50
CA VAL A 68 4.81 -15.96 8.15
C VAL A 68 4.28 -17.01 7.17
N ASP A 69 4.89 -17.08 5.99
CA ASP A 69 4.64 -18.13 5.01
C ASP A 69 5.49 -19.34 5.32
N ILE A 70 4.89 -20.53 5.41
CA ILE A 70 5.54 -21.80 5.65
C ILE A 70 5.26 -22.70 4.44
N CYS A 71 6.30 -23.01 3.66
CA CYS A 71 6.21 -23.86 2.48
C CYS A 71 6.87 -25.22 2.74
N GLY A 72 6.09 -26.29 2.62
CA GLY A 72 6.61 -27.65 2.50
C GLY A 72 6.65 -28.07 1.02
N ARG A 73 7.84 -28.31 0.47
CA ARG A 73 8.01 -28.81 -0.90
C ARG A 73 8.47 -30.25 -0.89
N SER A 74 7.65 -31.17 -1.40
CA SER A 74 8.02 -32.58 -1.54
C SER A 74 9.04 -32.75 -2.68
N TRP A 75 9.97 -33.69 -2.50
CA TRP A 75 10.92 -34.08 -3.55
C TRP A 75 10.30 -35.01 -4.59
N GLU A 76 9.30 -35.79 -4.17
CA GLU A 76 8.57 -36.75 -4.99
C GLU A 76 7.08 -36.39 -5.06
N PRO A 77 6.29 -36.96 -5.97
CA PRO A 77 4.85 -36.78 -6.00
C PRO A 77 4.24 -37.06 -4.62
N LEU A 78 3.35 -36.16 -4.19
CA LEU A 78 2.73 -36.25 -2.86
C LEU A 78 1.90 -37.51 -2.71
N VAL A 79 2.11 -38.24 -1.64
CA VAL A 79 1.31 -39.40 -1.21
C VAL A 79 0.38 -38.93 -0.09
N PRO A 80 -0.96 -38.90 -0.31
CA PRO A 80 -1.92 -38.57 0.73
C PRO A 80 -1.83 -39.54 1.91
N GLU A 81 -2.06 -39.03 3.12
CA GLU A 81 -2.10 -39.81 4.36
C GLU A 81 -0.76 -40.44 4.77
N ASP A 82 0.36 -39.99 4.15
CA ASP A 82 1.70 -40.50 4.45
C ASP A 82 2.70 -39.35 4.66
N SER A 83 3.90 -39.71 5.18
CA SER A 83 5.00 -38.78 5.36
C SER A 83 5.74 -38.59 4.05
N ASN A 84 5.78 -37.37 3.56
CA ASN A 84 6.42 -36.98 2.30
C ASN A 84 7.79 -36.30 2.60
N PRO A 85 8.92 -36.93 2.26
CA PRO A 85 10.23 -36.30 2.38
C PRO A 85 10.33 -35.04 1.49
N GLY A 86 10.89 -33.96 2.05
CA GLY A 86 10.94 -32.68 1.32
C GLY A 86 11.75 -31.63 2.05
N LEU A 87 11.59 -30.39 1.59
CA LEU A 87 12.19 -29.19 2.17
C LEU A 87 11.09 -28.33 2.79
N VAL A 88 11.34 -27.81 3.99
CA VAL A 88 10.49 -26.79 4.61
C VAL A 88 11.25 -25.46 4.62
N SER A 89 10.62 -24.43 4.07
CA SER A 89 11.13 -23.07 4.07
C SER A 89 10.13 -22.12 4.74
N MET A 90 10.66 -21.00 5.24
CA MET A 90 9.86 -19.95 5.88
C MET A 90 10.26 -18.60 5.31
N SER A 91 9.26 -17.79 4.96
CA SER A 91 9.44 -16.40 4.53
C SER A 91 8.47 -15.48 5.26
N ILE A 92 8.76 -14.19 5.25
CA ILE A 92 7.84 -13.18 5.78
C ILE A 92 7.00 -12.66 4.64
N GLY A 93 5.69 -12.76 4.80
CA GLY A 93 4.68 -12.41 3.82
C GLY A 93 3.61 -11.46 4.35
N GLY A 94 2.45 -11.49 3.68
CA GLY A 94 1.30 -10.63 3.92
C GLY A 94 1.25 -9.46 2.94
N VAL A 95 0.07 -9.23 2.36
CA VAL A 95 -0.12 -8.22 1.31
C VAL A 95 0.31 -6.84 1.81
N GLY A 96 -0.20 -6.39 2.98
CA GLY A 96 0.19 -5.11 3.56
C GLY A 96 1.70 -5.01 3.79
N ARG A 97 2.31 -6.04 4.38
CA ARG A 97 3.76 -6.06 4.63
C ARG A 97 4.57 -6.07 3.32
N ASN A 98 4.13 -6.79 2.30
CA ASN A 98 4.82 -6.83 1.02
C ASN A 98 4.75 -5.47 0.29
N ILE A 99 3.60 -4.79 0.34
CA ILE A 99 3.46 -3.43 -0.18
C ILE A 99 4.40 -2.48 0.58
N ALA A 100 4.43 -2.56 1.93
CA ALA A 100 5.29 -1.75 2.77
C ALA A 100 6.79 -1.97 2.43
N HIS A 101 7.22 -3.21 2.22
CA HIS A 101 8.61 -3.52 1.86
C HIS A 101 8.98 -2.98 0.48
N ASN A 102 8.11 -3.17 -0.53
CA ASN A 102 8.34 -2.60 -1.85
C ASN A 102 8.41 -1.06 -1.80
N LEU A 103 7.53 -0.39 -1.03
CA LEU A 103 7.58 1.06 -0.84
C LEU A 103 8.90 1.52 -0.20
N SER A 104 9.40 0.79 0.80
CA SER A 104 10.70 1.08 1.41
C SER A 104 11.84 0.94 0.41
N LEU A 105 11.83 -0.10 -0.45
CA LEU A 105 12.80 -0.27 -1.54
C LEU A 105 12.72 0.85 -2.59
N LEU A 106 11.54 1.46 -2.75
CA LEU A 106 11.34 2.64 -3.61
C LEU A 106 11.74 3.96 -2.93
N GLY A 107 12.24 3.91 -1.70
CA GLY A 107 12.78 5.06 -0.97
C GLY A 107 11.74 5.83 -0.14
N ALA A 108 10.52 5.31 0.03
CA ALA A 108 9.53 5.93 0.90
C ALA A 108 9.83 5.67 2.39
N ASP A 109 9.56 6.65 3.28
CA ASP A 109 9.42 6.43 4.73
C ASP A 109 8.11 5.68 4.97
N VAL A 110 8.18 4.45 5.44
CA VAL A 110 7.01 3.57 5.59
C VAL A 110 6.77 3.21 7.04
N ARG A 111 5.55 3.44 7.51
CA ARG A 111 5.10 3.07 8.85
C ARG A 111 3.99 2.06 8.75
N MET A 112 4.13 0.95 9.47
CA MET A 112 3.16 -0.14 9.36
C MET A 112 2.28 -0.25 10.60
N LEU A 113 0.97 -0.31 10.38
CA LEU A 113 -0.05 -0.66 11.35
C LEU A 113 -0.53 -2.08 11.04
N THR A 114 -0.15 -3.04 11.88
CA THR A 114 -0.51 -4.45 11.77
C THR A 114 -0.53 -5.08 13.15
N ALA A 115 -0.92 -6.36 13.24
CA ALA A 115 -0.94 -7.12 14.48
C ALA A 115 -0.05 -8.35 14.39
N CYS A 116 0.61 -8.69 15.49
CA CYS A 116 1.32 -9.97 15.66
C CYS A 116 1.18 -10.50 17.08
N GLY A 117 1.36 -11.81 17.24
CA GLY A 117 1.49 -12.44 18.55
C GLY A 117 2.82 -12.11 19.23
N ASP A 118 2.87 -12.25 20.55
CA ASP A 118 4.12 -12.24 21.31
C ASP A 118 4.79 -13.62 21.25
N ASP A 119 5.02 -14.12 20.05
CA ASP A 119 5.60 -15.43 19.76
C ASP A 119 6.85 -15.31 18.87
N LEU A 120 7.48 -16.44 18.55
CA LEU A 120 8.69 -16.49 17.74
C LEU A 120 8.44 -15.94 16.31
N TYR A 121 7.25 -16.19 15.76
CA TYR A 121 6.89 -15.70 14.43
C TYR A 121 6.71 -14.18 14.43
N GLY A 122 6.07 -13.61 15.45
CA GLY A 122 5.93 -12.17 15.62
C GLY A 122 7.29 -11.47 15.80
N GLN A 123 8.20 -12.05 16.58
CA GLN A 123 9.56 -11.53 16.72
C GLN A 123 10.31 -11.53 15.38
N ARG A 124 10.24 -12.64 14.64
CA ARG A 124 10.86 -12.76 13.32
C ARG A 124 10.27 -11.79 12.30
N LEU A 125 8.94 -11.62 12.29
CA LEU A 125 8.22 -10.69 11.44
C LEU A 125 8.67 -9.25 11.70
N CYS A 126 8.67 -8.82 12.97
CA CYS A 126 9.10 -7.48 13.37
C CYS A 126 10.56 -7.22 12.99
N THR A 127 11.47 -8.16 13.29
CA THR A 127 12.90 -8.01 13.02
C THR A 127 13.16 -7.91 11.51
N ALA A 128 12.56 -8.78 10.71
CA ALA A 128 12.75 -8.79 9.26
C ALA A 128 12.13 -7.53 8.61
N SER A 129 10.97 -7.06 9.09
CA SER A 129 10.34 -5.87 8.55
C SER A 129 11.10 -4.60 8.91
N ALA A 130 11.62 -4.49 10.14
CA ALA A 130 12.49 -3.37 10.54
C ALA A 130 13.81 -3.37 9.74
N ALA A 131 14.41 -4.54 9.52
CA ALA A 131 15.59 -4.67 8.66
C ALA A 131 15.33 -4.28 7.20
N ALA A 132 14.09 -4.41 6.73
CA ALA A 132 13.63 -3.94 5.43
C ALA A 132 13.29 -2.44 5.40
N GLY A 133 13.58 -1.68 6.45
CA GLY A 133 13.36 -0.23 6.53
C GLY A 133 11.92 0.19 6.85
N ILE A 134 11.09 -0.72 7.35
CA ILE A 134 9.71 -0.44 7.74
C ILE A 134 9.67 -0.07 9.22
N ASP A 135 9.08 1.08 9.57
CA ASP A 135 8.83 1.44 10.98
C ASP A 135 7.71 0.58 11.56
N MET A 136 8.10 -0.32 12.48
CA MET A 136 7.22 -1.25 13.19
C MET A 136 6.88 -0.78 14.62
N SER A 137 7.19 0.47 14.98
CA SER A 137 7.04 0.99 16.36
C SER A 137 5.60 1.04 16.85
N ARG A 138 4.63 0.99 15.94
CA ARG A 138 3.19 1.06 16.23
C ARG A 138 2.46 -0.25 16.05
N ILE A 139 3.18 -1.37 15.86
CA ILE A 139 2.55 -2.69 15.72
C ILE A 139 1.75 -3.07 16.97
N LEU A 140 0.58 -3.67 16.77
CA LEU A 140 -0.23 -4.24 17.85
C LEU A 140 0.33 -5.62 18.23
N LYS A 141 1.02 -5.70 19.36
CA LYS A 141 1.59 -6.95 19.86
C LYS A 141 0.70 -7.54 20.93
N LEU A 142 0.27 -8.79 20.74
CA LEU A 142 -0.73 -9.47 21.56
C LEU A 142 -0.15 -10.75 22.18
N THR A 143 -0.24 -10.87 23.52
CA THR A 143 0.32 -12.02 24.27
C THR A 143 -0.53 -13.28 24.16
N ASP A 144 -1.84 -13.13 23.97
CA ASP A 144 -2.79 -14.25 23.95
C ASP A 144 -3.24 -14.67 22.54
N GLU A 145 -2.61 -14.09 21.52
CA GLU A 145 -2.92 -14.34 20.11
C GLU A 145 -1.68 -14.91 19.39
N ARG A 146 -1.92 -15.63 18.31
CA ARG A 146 -0.84 -16.16 17.45
C ARG A 146 -0.60 -15.27 16.26
N THR A 147 0.68 -15.12 15.89
CA THR A 147 1.03 -14.42 14.64
C THR A 147 0.42 -15.14 13.43
N SER A 148 -0.14 -14.37 12.50
CA SER A 148 -0.68 -14.89 11.24
C SER A 148 0.31 -15.80 10.52
N THR A 149 -0.19 -16.92 10.01
CA THR A 149 0.58 -17.87 9.21
C THR A 149 -0.16 -18.31 7.97
N TYR A 150 0.59 -18.52 6.89
CA TYR A 150 0.10 -19.17 5.67
C TYR A 150 0.95 -20.41 5.41
N LEU A 151 0.36 -21.58 5.70
CA LEU A 151 1.00 -22.86 5.49
C LEU A 151 0.54 -23.44 4.16
N TYR A 152 1.48 -23.88 3.31
CA TYR A 152 1.12 -24.57 2.07
C TYR A 152 2.12 -25.68 1.73
N VAL A 153 1.62 -26.66 1.01
CA VAL A 153 2.41 -27.81 0.56
C VAL A 153 2.36 -27.87 -0.96
N THR A 154 3.53 -28.05 -1.57
CA THR A 154 3.68 -28.20 -3.03
C THR A 154 4.31 -29.55 -3.39
N GLY A 155 3.99 -30.02 -4.58
CA GLY A 155 4.71 -31.12 -5.21
C GLY A 155 6.09 -30.71 -5.72
N PRO A 156 6.84 -31.64 -6.34
CA PRO A 156 8.16 -31.39 -6.93
C PRO A 156 8.09 -30.40 -8.11
N ASP A 157 6.96 -30.31 -8.79
CA ASP A 157 6.64 -29.37 -9.87
C ASP A 157 6.36 -27.95 -9.39
N GLY A 158 6.19 -27.77 -8.07
CA GLY A 158 5.84 -26.48 -7.46
C GLY A 158 4.34 -26.19 -7.40
N GLU A 159 3.50 -27.11 -7.93
CA GLU A 159 2.05 -26.96 -7.85
C GLU A 159 1.57 -27.13 -6.40
N MET A 160 0.69 -26.19 -5.97
CA MET A 160 0.13 -26.22 -4.61
C MET A 160 -0.92 -27.31 -4.48
N ALA A 161 -0.69 -28.23 -3.57
CA ALA A 161 -1.65 -29.30 -3.27
C ALA A 161 -2.67 -28.89 -2.21
N VAL A 162 -2.25 -28.16 -1.18
CA VAL A 162 -3.11 -27.71 -0.08
C VAL A 162 -2.51 -26.48 0.59
N ALA A 163 -3.35 -25.61 1.12
CA ALA A 163 -2.94 -24.48 1.94
C ALA A 163 -3.93 -24.25 3.10
N VAL A 164 -3.40 -23.73 4.21
CA VAL A 164 -4.16 -23.26 5.37
C VAL A 164 -3.71 -21.85 5.69
N SER A 165 -4.67 -20.93 5.76
CA SER A 165 -4.44 -19.53 6.07
C SER A 165 -5.03 -19.22 7.44
N ASP A 166 -4.17 -18.89 8.40
CA ASP A 166 -4.59 -18.35 9.70
C ASP A 166 -4.22 -16.86 9.76
N MET A 167 -5.20 -16.03 9.50
CA MET A 167 -5.09 -14.57 9.54
C MET A 167 -5.98 -13.96 10.63
N THR A 168 -6.38 -14.77 11.62
CA THR A 168 -7.37 -14.39 12.65
C THR A 168 -6.93 -13.15 13.43
N ILE A 169 -5.65 -13.00 13.73
CA ILE A 169 -5.12 -11.84 14.45
C ILE A 169 -5.36 -10.50 13.74
N CYS A 170 -5.57 -10.52 12.40
CA CYS A 170 -5.88 -9.31 11.65
C CYS A 170 -7.22 -8.67 12.08
N GLU A 171 -8.13 -9.44 12.69
CA GLU A 171 -9.38 -8.94 13.26
C GLU A 171 -9.14 -7.98 14.45
N ARG A 172 -7.92 -8.00 15.00
CA ARG A 172 -7.51 -7.08 16.09
C ARG A 172 -7.02 -5.72 15.59
N ILE A 173 -6.90 -5.54 14.27
CA ILE A 173 -6.66 -4.24 13.64
C ILE A 173 -8.02 -3.52 13.54
N ASP A 174 -8.64 -3.33 14.67
CA ASP A 174 -9.99 -2.79 14.83
C ASP A 174 -10.02 -1.24 14.85
N PRO A 175 -11.19 -0.62 14.81
CA PRO A 175 -11.33 0.85 14.86
C PRO A 175 -10.70 1.48 16.12
N GLU A 176 -10.69 0.80 17.26
CA GLU A 176 -10.08 1.32 18.49
C GLU A 176 -8.55 1.44 18.36
N TYR A 177 -7.92 0.44 17.74
CA TYR A 177 -6.48 0.49 17.42
C TYR A 177 -6.17 1.59 16.40
N LEU A 178 -7.01 1.77 15.38
CA LEU A 178 -6.84 2.83 14.39
C LEU A 178 -7.02 4.23 14.99
N GLU A 179 -7.99 4.41 15.88
CA GLU A 179 -8.21 5.67 16.59
C GLU A 179 -6.99 6.08 17.44
N LYS A 180 -6.34 5.12 18.11
CA LYS A 180 -5.10 5.37 18.85
C LYS A 180 -3.94 5.85 17.95
N ASN A 181 -4.05 5.61 16.65
CA ASN A 181 -3.09 6.00 15.63
C ASN A 181 -3.60 7.09 14.68
N LEU A 182 -4.72 7.77 15.03
CA LEU A 182 -5.37 8.76 14.16
C LEU A 182 -4.42 9.87 13.71
N GLU A 183 -3.62 10.43 14.62
CA GLU A 183 -2.65 11.49 14.27
C GLU A 183 -1.63 11.00 13.23
N LEU A 184 -1.18 9.75 13.34
CA LEU A 184 -0.28 9.14 12.36
C LEU A 184 -0.96 9.01 10.99
N LEU A 185 -2.18 8.54 10.94
CA LEU A 185 -2.96 8.34 9.72
C LEU A 185 -3.31 9.67 9.04
N GLN A 186 -3.72 10.69 9.80
CA GLN A 186 -4.10 12.00 9.25
C GLN A 186 -2.92 12.81 8.71
N ASN A 187 -1.72 12.58 9.25
CA ASN A 187 -0.51 13.29 8.82
C ASN A 187 0.29 12.55 7.73
N ALA A 188 -0.15 11.36 7.28
CA ALA A 188 0.48 10.61 6.20
C ALA A 188 0.28 11.30 4.84
N ARG A 189 1.21 11.13 3.91
CA ARG A 189 1.04 11.53 2.51
C ARG A 189 0.07 10.63 1.76
N ALA A 190 0.04 9.35 2.14
CA ALA A 190 -0.90 8.36 1.66
C ALA A 190 -1.13 7.29 2.73
N VAL A 191 -2.31 6.71 2.75
CA VAL A 191 -2.64 5.53 3.55
C VAL A 191 -2.94 4.39 2.58
N VAL A 192 -2.28 3.27 2.77
CA VAL A 192 -2.55 2.03 2.01
C VAL A 192 -3.23 1.05 2.95
N ALA A 193 -4.31 0.42 2.52
CA ALA A 193 -4.89 -0.67 3.29
C ALA A 193 -5.16 -1.89 2.39
N ASP A 194 -5.05 -3.08 2.97
CA ASP A 194 -5.50 -4.32 2.35
C ASP A 194 -6.76 -4.84 3.03
N THR A 195 -7.51 -5.67 2.34
CA THR A 195 -8.79 -6.20 2.86
C THR A 195 -8.63 -7.38 3.83
N ASN A 196 -7.42 -7.64 4.35
CA ASN A 196 -7.25 -8.57 5.47
C ASN A 196 -7.81 -8.01 6.77
N ILE A 197 -7.86 -6.70 6.93
CA ILE A 197 -8.43 -6.04 8.12
C ILE A 197 -9.96 -6.12 8.14
N PRO A 198 -10.60 -5.92 9.31
CA PRO A 198 -12.06 -5.94 9.47
C PRO A 198 -12.79 -4.95 8.56
N THR A 199 -14.06 -5.25 8.24
CA THR A 199 -14.92 -4.36 7.45
C THR A 199 -15.13 -3.00 8.12
N GLU A 200 -15.33 -3.01 9.43
CA GLU A 200 -15.49 -1.81 10.26
C GLU A 200 -14.23 -0.95 10.28
N SER A 201 -13.04 -1.56 10.20
CA SER A 201 -11.77 -0.85 10.13
C SER A 201 -11.56 -0.18 8.78
N LEU A 202 -11.93 -0.84 7.69
CA LEU A 202 -11.96 -0.23 6.37
C LEU A 202 -12.94 0.95 6.30
N ALA A 203 -14.13 0.79 6.88
CA ALA A 203 -15.11 1.87 6.97
C ALA A 203 -14.59 3.05 7.81
N TRP A 204 -13.97 2.75 8.96
CA TRP A 204 -13.37 3.75 9.83
C TRP A 204 -12.26 4.55 9.11
N LEU A 205 -11.35 3.85 8.40
CA LEU A 205 -10.31 4.51 7.58
C LEU A 205 -10.93 5.42 6.53
N ALA A 206 -11.93 4.95 5.80
CA ALA A 206 -12.62 5.72 4.78
C ALA A 206 -13.33 6.97 5.32
N GLU A 207 -13.72 6.98 6.59
CA GLU A 207 -14.40 8.09 7.26
C GLU A 207 -13.46 9.08 7.91
N ASN A 208 -12.37 8.61 8.49
CA ASN A 208 -11.52 9.40 9.37
C ASN A 208 -10.18 9.79 8.76
N CYS A 209 -9.70 9.10 7.70
CA CYS A 209 -8.47 9.48 7.02
C CYS A 209 -8.69 10.66 6.08
N THR A 210 -7.88 11.71 6.24
CA THR A 210 -7.82 12.85 5.32
C THR A 210 -6.78 12.66 4.22
N ALA A 211 -5.82 11.76 4.42
CA ALA A 211 -4.85 11.36 3.42
C ALA A 211 -5.50 10.47 2.34
N PRO A 212 -5.01 10.49 1.10
CA PRO A 212 -5.51 9.62 0.04
C PRO A 212 -5.40 8.14 0.42
N LEU A 213 -6.52 7.42 0.31
CA LEU A 213 -6.64 6.01 0.68
C LEU A 213 -6.48 5.11 -0.54
N PHE A 214 -5.46 4.27 -0.52
CA PHE A 214 -5.15 3.24 -1.52
C PHE A 214 -5.59 1.88 -0.98
N ILE A 215 -6.36 1.12 -1.77
CA ILE A 215 -6.89 -0.19 -1.33
C ILE A 215 -6.46 -1.31 -2.28
N ASP A 216 -5.89 -2.37 -1.69
CA ASP A 216 -5.71 -3.65 -2.35
C ASP A 216 -6.83 -4.61 -1.92
N PRO A 217 -7.64 -5.13 -2.87
CA PRO A 217 -8.73 -6.06 -2.56
C PRO A 217 -8.28 -7.45 -2.10
N VAL A 218 -7.01 -7.83 -2.30
CA VAL A 218 -6.39 -9.12 -1.93
C VAL A 218 -7.00 -10.33 -2.66
N SER A 219 -8.32 -10.49 -2.61
CA SER A 219 -9.06 -11.58 -3.24
C SER A 219 -10.55 -11.26 -3.38
N THR A 220 -11.24 -11.97 -4.25
CA THR A 220 -12.70 -11.81 -4.41
C THR A 220 -13.48 -12.02 -3.11
N LEU A 221 -13.07 -13.00 -2.28
CA LEU A 221 -13.69 -13.26 -0.97
C LEU A 221 -13.57 -12.08 0.00
N LYS A 222 -12.48 -11.31 -0.09
CA LYS A 222 -12.23 -10.16 0.79
C LYS A 222 -12.73 -8.86 0.18
N ALA A 223 -12.76 -8.74 -1.14
CA ALA A 223 -13.24 -7.58 -1.87
C ALA A 223 -14.71 -7.23 -1.56
N VAL A 224 -15.52 -8.21 -1.12
CA VAL A 224 -16.93 -7.99 -0.70
C VAL A 224 -17.08 -6.98 0.44
N LYS A 225 -16.01 -6.65 1.14
CA LYS A 225 -15.99 -5.63 2.19
C LYS A 225 -16.03 -4.18 1.64
N LEU A 226 -15.67 -3.98 0.35
CA LEU A 226 -15.39 -2.65 -0.21
C LEU A 226 -16.61 -1.87 -0.73
N PRO A 227 -17.72 -2.48 -1.22
CA PRO A 227 -18.83 -1.73 -1.80
C PRO A 227 -19.33 -0.53 -0.99
N PRO A 228 -19.46 -0.61 0.35
CA PRO A 228 -19.95 0.53 1.15
C PRO A 228 -19.02 1.75 1.17
N ILE A 229 -17.72 1.57 0.86
CA ILE A 229 -16.70 2.61 0.98
C ILE A 229 -16.07 3.03 -0.35
N LEU A 230 -16.45 2.43 -1.47
CA LEU A 230 -15.84 2.69 -2.79
C LEU A 230 -15.72 4.18 -3.10
N GLY A 231 -16.76 4.96 -2.82
CA GLY A 231 -16.79 6.40 -3.08
C GLY A 231 -15.85 7.26 -2.22
N LYS A 232 -15.19 6.66 -1.21
CA LYS A 232 -14.23 7.33 -0.34
C LYS A 232 -12.78 6.90 -0.60
N ILE A 233 -12.59 5.92 -1.48
CA ILE A 233 -11.28 5.41 -1.87
C ILE A 233 -10.67 6.33 -2.94
N HIS A 234 -9.40 6.72 -2.73
CA HIS A 234 -8.64 7.46 -3.74
C HIS A 234 -8.17 6.54 -4.87
N THR A 235 -7.56 5.40 -4.54
CA THR A 235 -7.04 4.46 -5.55
C THR A 235 -7.40 3.02 -5.19
N LEU A 236 -8.05 2.35 -6.13
CA LEU A 236 -8.37 0.92 -6.04
C LEU A 236 -7.60 0.15 -7.11
N LYS A 237 -6.96 -0.97 -6.73
CA LYS A 237 -6.18 -1.81 -7.65
C LYS A 237 -6.73 -3.24 -7.71
N PRO A 238 -7.86 -3.49 -8.33
CA PRO A 238 -8.40 -4.83 -8.47
C PRO A 238 -7.69 -5.60 -9.61
N ASN A 239 -7.73 -6.92 -9.53
CA ASN A 239 -7.56 -7.79 -10.68
C ASN A 239 -8.88 -7.91 -11.46
N ARG A 240 -8.89 -8.68 -12.58
CA ARG A 240 -10.08 -8.88 -13.40
C ARG A 240 -11.29 -9.38 -12.60
N LEU A 241 -11.11 -10.45 -11.80
CA LEU A 241 -12.21 -11.07 -11.04
C LEU A 241 -12.75 -10.16 -9.93
N GLU A 242 -11.87 -9.43 -9.28
CA GLU A 242 -12.25 -8.44 -8.26
C GLU A 242 -12.98 -7.25 -8.89
N ALA A 243 -12.54 -6.80 -10.07
CA ALA A 243 -13.23 -5.75 -10.82
C ALA A 243 -14.63 -6.19 -11.28
N GLU A 244 -14.78 -7.44 -11.76
CA GLU A 244 -16.09 -8.04 -12.09
C GLU A 244 -17.02 -8.03 -10.87
N LEU A 245 -16.51 -8.52 -9.73
CA LEU A 245 -17.27 -8.58 -8.48
C LEU A 245 -17.76 -7.20 -8.04
N LEU A 246 -16.83 -6.23 -7.99
CA LEU A 246 -17.10 -4.90 -7.45
C LEU A 246 -17.95 -4.03 -8.37
N SER A 247 -17.82 -4.20 -9.70
CA SER A 247 -18.60 -3.44 -10.69
C SER A 247 -19.92 -4.12 -11.07
N GLY A 248 -20.02 -5.43 -10.85
CA GLY A 248 -21.11 -6.25 -11.39
C GLY A 248 -21.09 -6.43 -12.91
N VAL A 249 -19.97 -6.11 -13.58
CA VAL A 249 -19.77 -6.28 -15.02
C VAL A 249 -18.89 -7.48 -15.27
N LEU A 250 -19.38 -8.47 -16.00
CA LEU A 250 -18.56 -9.60 -16.43
C LEU A 250 -17.59 -9.14 -17.55
N ILE A 251 -16.30 -9.36 -17.37
CA ILE A 251 -15.25 -8.89 -18.27
C ILE A 251 -14.83 -10.01 -19.22
N ARG A 252 -15.28 -9.93 -20.47
CA ARG A 252 -14.92 -10.85 -21.55
C ARG A 252 -14.03 -10.23 -22.60
N GLU A 253 -14.16 -8.92 -22.81
CA GLU A 253 -13.42 -8.14 -23.80
C GLU A 253 -13.01 -6.77 -23.25
N LYS A 254 -12.18 -6.03 -23.99
CA LYS A 254 -11.66 -4.71 -23.60
C LYS A 254 -12.79 -3.71 -23.25
N ALA A 255 -13.88 -3.71 -24.03
CA ALA A 255 -15.01 -2.82 -23.79
C ALA A 255 -15.69 -3.09 -22.42
N ASP A 256 -15.67 -4.32 -21.93
CA ASP A 256 -16.24 -4.66 -20.62
C ASP A 256 -15.36 -4.15 -19.48
N VAL A 257 -14.02 -4.10 -19.66
CA VAL A 257 -13.10 -3.50 -18.68
C VAL A 257 -13.40 -2.01 -18.52
N GLU A 258 -13.62 -1.31 -19.64
CA GLU A 258 -13.98 0.12 -19.64
C GLU A 258 -15.30 0.36 -18.92
N LYS A 259 -16.32 -0.49 -19.19
CA LYS A 259 -17.61 -0.42 -18.49
C LYS A 259 -17.48 -0.71 -17.00
N ALA A 260 -16.65 -1.71 -16.61
CA ALA A 260 -16.40 -2.04 -15.22
C ALA A 260 -15.74 -0.86 -14.49
N ALA A 261 -14.71 -0.27 -15.09
CA ALA A 261 -14.03 0.89 -14.55
C ALA A 261 -14.98 2.11 -14.43
N ALA A 262 -15.79 2.39 -15.44
CA ALA A 262 -16.77 3.48 -15.41
C ALA A 262 -17.75 3.30 -14.24
N LYS A 263 -18.32 2.09 -14.05
CA LYS A 263 -19.19 1.80 -12.92
C LYS A 263 -18.52 1.97 -11.56
N LEU A 264 -17.25 1.61 -11.45
CA LEU A 264 -16.50 1.84 -10.22
C LEU A 264 -16.29 3.34 -9.95
N LEU A 265 -15.98 4.13 -10.98
CA LEU A 265 -15.85 5.59 -10.84
C LEU A 265 -17.20 6.29 -10.51
N GLU A 266 -18.34 5.78 -11.01
CA GLU A 266 -19.68 6.27 -10.68
C GLU A 266 -20.00 6.20 -9.17
N THR A 267 -19.32 5.34 -8.41
CA THR A 267 -19.45 5.26 -6.94
C THR A 267 -18.80 6.44 -6.21
N GLY A 268 -18.00 7.26 -6.90
CA GLY A 268 -17.17 8.32 -6.32
C GLY A 268 -15.70 7.92 -6.14
N LEU A 269 -15.32 6.69 -6.49
CA LEU A 269 -13.92 6.25 -6.54
C LEU A 269 -13.11 7.18 -7.45
N SER A 270 -11.96 7.70 -6.98
CA SER A 270 -11.19 8.67 -7.77
C SER A 270 -10.35 8.05 -8.87
N ARG A 271 -9.73 6.88 -8.61
CA ARG A 271 -8.85 6.17 -9.55
C ARG A 271 -9.02 4.66 -9.45
N VAL A 272 -9.06 3.97 -10.58
CA VAL A 272 -9.03 2.50 -10.63
C VAL A 272 -7.91 2.02 -11.55
N PHE A 273 -7.19 0.98 -11.12
CA PHE A 273 -6.11 0.34 -11.87
C PHE A 273 -6.37 -1.17 -11.94
N ILE A 274 -6.98 -1.62 -13.04
CA ILE A 274 -7.38 -3.02 -13.23
C ILE A 274 -6.20 -3.81 -13.81
N SER A 275 -5.73 -4.81 -13.08
CA SER A 275 -4.69 -5.75 -13.54
C SER A 275 -5.34 -6.88 -14.32
N LEU A 276 -4.89 -7.12 -15.55
CA LEU A 276 -5.50 -8.06 -16.50
C LEU A 276 -4.60 -9.27 -16.82
N GLY A 277 -3.63 -9.55 -15.95
CA GLY A 277 -2.68 -10.64 -16.15
C GLY A 277 -1.86 -10.43 -17.42
N GLY A 278 -1.91 -11.38 -18.35
CA GLY A 278 -1.18 -11.31 -19.64
C GLY A 278 -1.58 -10.14 -20.54
N ASP A 279 -2.78 -9.57 -20.35
CA ASP A 279 -3.32 -8.49 -21.17
C ASP A 279 -2.88 -7.09 -20.70
N GLY A 280 -2.05 -6.99 -19.67
CA GLY A 280 -1.51 -5.72 -19.17
C GLY A 280 -2.40 -5.06 -18.09
N LYS A 281 -2.53 -3.73 -18.15
CA LYS A 281 -3.30 -2.93 -17.19
C LYS A 281 -4.20 -1.91 -17.87
N TYR A 282 -5.35 -1.69 -17.26
CA TYR A 282 -6.24 -0.58 -17.58
C TYR A 282 -6.36 0.34 -16.37
N ALA A 283 -6.22 1.63 -16.57
CA ALA A 283 -6.44 2.64 -15.55
C ALA A 283 -7.47 3.66 -16.00
N ALA A 284 -8.30 4.11 -15.08
CA ALA A 284 -9.29 5.16 -15.34
C ALA A 284 -9.42 6.11 -14.14
N THR A 285 -9.66 7.38 -14.46
CA THR A 285 -9.97 8.49 -13.55
C THR A 285 -11.11 9.30 -14.16
N ALA A 286 -11.60 10.33 -13.46
CA ALA A 286 -12.55 11.27 -14.03
C ALA A 286 -12.00 12.04 -15.25
N ASP A 287 -10.68 12.24 -15.33
CA ASP A 287 -10.01 13.05 -16.35
C ASP A 287 -9.54 12.25 -17.57
N GLY A 288 -9.58 10.93 -17.51
CA GLY A 288 -9.16 10.07 -18.64
C GLY A 288 -8.84 8.64 -18.25
N CYS A 289 -8.45 7.88 -19.27
CA CYS A 289 -8.09 6.47 -19.11
C CYS A 289 -6.81 6.13 -19.88
N CYS A 290 -6.22 4.99 -19.52
CA CYS A 290 -5.00 4.49 -20.14
C CYS A 290 -4.99 2.96 -20.20
N TRP A 291 -4.80 2.41 -21.39
CA TRP A 291 -4.48 1.01 -21.63
C TRP A 291 -2.98 0.86 -21.84
N MET A 292 -2.38 -0.15 -21.23
CA MET A 292 -0.97 -0.45 -21.47
C MET A 292 -0.74 -1.95 -21.39
N GLU A 293 -0.05 -2.49 -22.39
CA GLU A 293 0.40 -3.88 -22.43
C GLU A 293 1.53 -4.12 -21.43
N ASN A 294 1.76 -5.36 -21.06
CA ASN A 294 2.85 -5.73 -20.17
C ASN A 294 4.21 -5.38 -20.82
N LEU A 295 5.16 -4.98 -20.00
CA LEU A 295 6.53 -4.85 -20.42
C LEU A 295 7.15 -6.24 -20.67
N PRO A 296 8.02 -6.37 -21.67
CA PRO A 296 8.72 -7.64 -21.92
C PRO A 296 9.51 -8.07 -20.69
N CYS A 297 9.27 -9.30 -20.23
CA CYS A 297 9.96 -9.86 -19.07
C CYS A 297 10.00 -11.39 -19.14
N ARG A 298 10.95 -11.99 -18.42
CA ARG A 298 11.03 -13.44 -18.24
C ARG A 298 10.24 -13.86 -17.01
N MET A 299 9.15 -14.62 -17.23
CA MET A 299 8.33 -15.11 -16.11
C MET A 299 9.06 -16.21 -15.33
N VAL A 300 9.31 -15.95 -14.05
CA VAL A 300 9.89 -16.87 -13.06
C VAL A 300 8.87 -17.16 -11.96
N ASN A 301 8.28 -16.11 -11.36
CA ASN A 301 7.30 -16.23 -10.28
C ASN A 301 6.30 -15.06 -10.36
N THR A 302 5.02 -15.33 -10.23
CA THR A 302 3.97 -14.29 -10.28
C THR A 302 3.55 -13.76 -8.90
N THR A 303 4.02 -14.41 -7.83
CA THR A 303 3.70 -14.01 -6.46
C THR A 303 4.31 -12.63 -6.15
N GLY A 304 3.54 -11.75 -5.53
CA GLY A 304 3.99 -10.41 -5.16
C GLY A 304 3.88 -9.34 -6.27
N CYS A 305 3.54 -9.72 -7.53
CA CYS A 305 3.34 -8.74 -8.62
C CYS A 305 2.21 -7.74 -8.33
N GLY A 306 1.17 -8.18 -7.61
CA GLY A 306 0.09 -7.32 -7.14
C GLY A 306 0.60 -6.29 -6.13
N ASP A 307 1.38 -6.75 -5.15
CA ASP A 307 1.90 -5.95 -4.05
C ASP A 307 2.90 -4.91 -4.55
N SER A 308 3.84 -5.31 -5.42
CA SER A 308 4.81 -4.41 -6.04
C SER A 308 4.14 -3.38 -6.96
N SER A 309 3.10 -3.79 -7.70
CA SER A 309 2.30 -2.85 -8.50
C SER A 309 1.59 -1.82 -7.61
N MET A 310 0.99 -2.22 -6.47
CA MET A 310 0.37 -1.26 -5.54
C MET A 310 1.42 -0.29 -4.97
N ALA A 311 2.58 -0.79 -4.56
CA ALA A 311 3.68 0.05 -4.09
C ALA A 311 4.10 1.07 -5.15
N ALA A 312 4.21 0.66 -6.41
CA ALA A 312 4.55 1.56 -7.52
C ALA A 312 3.44 2.60 -7.79
N LEU A 313 2.15 2.27 -7.62
CA LEU A 313 1.05 3.24 -7.71
C LEU A 313 1.16 4.32 -6.63
N VAL A 314 1.49 3.93 -5.40
CA VAL A 314 1.70 4.88 -4.30
C VAL A 314 2.94 5.72 -4.55
N TRP A 315 4.06 5.12 -4.94
CA TRP A 315 5.29 5.82 -5.29
C TRP A 315 5.05 6.83 -6.43
N ALA A 316 4.37 6.43 -7.50
CA ALA A 316 4.02 7.32 -8.60
C ALA A 316 3.13 8.50 -8.17
N TYR A 317 2.25 8.28 -7.19
CA TYR A 317 1.46 9.36 -6.58
C TYR A 317 2.35 10.33 -5.80
N LEU A 318 3.32 9.83 -5.02
CA LEU A 318 4.27 10.66 -4.27
C LEU A 318 5.17 11.50 -5.19
N GLU A 319 5.55 10.94 -6.34
CA GLU A 319 6.34 11.59 -7.40
C GLU A 319 5.48 12.47 -8.34
N GLU A 320 4.17 12.55 -8.12
CA GLU A 320 3.22 13.35 -8.93
C GLU A 320 3.22 12.97 -10.42
N LEU A 321 3.42 11.69 -10.74
CA LEU A 321 3.48 11.20 -12.11
C LEU A 321 2.12 11.30 -12.83
N SER A 322 2.15 11.45 -14.16
CA SER A 322 0.97 11.39 -15.02
C SER A 322 0.28 10.02 -14.95
N LEU A 323 -1.01 9.94 -15.36
CA LEU A 323 -1.73 8.66 -15.38
C LEU A 323 -1.02 7.60 -16.24
N PRO A 324 -0.55 7.89 -17.49
CA PRO A 324 0.20 6.93 -18.27
C PRO A 324 1.50 6.49 -17.59
N ASP A 325 2.26 7.41 -16.99
CA ASP A 325 3.50 7.08 -16.31
C ASP A 325 3.27 6.28 -15.03
N THR A 326 2.16 6.54 -14.32
CA THR A 326 1.72 5.73 -13.18
C THR A 326 1.44 4.29 -13.59
N VAL A 327 0.74 4.08 -14.71
CA VAL A 327 0.49 2.73 -15.24
C VAL A 327 1.79 2.04 -15.63
N ARG A 328 2.70 2.78 -16.31
CA ARG A 328 4.01 2.27 -16.71
C ARG A 328 4.87 1.88 -15.51
N ALA A 329 4.89 2.69 -14.45
CA ALA A 329 5.58 2.38 -13.19
C ALA A 329 5.05 1.10 -12.54
N ALA A 330 3.71 0.94 -12.49
CA ALA A 330 3.09 -0.27 -11.94
C ALA A 330 3.40 -1.54 -12.77
N LEU A 331 3.51 -1.41 -14.09
CA LEU A 331 3.94 -2.50 -14.97
C LEU A 331 5.43 -2.80 -14.82
N ALA A 332 6.27 -1.77 -14.69
CA ALA A 332 7.71 -1.91 -14.45
C ALA A 332 7.98 -2.66 -13.13
N ALA A 333 7.32 -2.27 -12.04
CA ALA A 333 7.43 -2.96 -10.76
C ALA A 333 6.98 -4.43 -10.87
N GLY A 334 5.85 -4.70 -11.52
CA GLY A 334 5.38 -6.06 -11.79
C GLY A 334 6.40 -6.88 -12.59
N SER A 335 7.01 -6.29 -13.64
CA SER A 335 8.01 -6.98 -14.46
C SER A 335 9.31 -7.29 -13.71
N ILE A 336 9.76 -6.39 -12.82
CA ILE A 336 10.92 -6.64 -11.94
C ILE A 336 10.62 -7.77 -10.95
N THR A 337 9.40 -7.82 -10.41
CA THR A 337 8.99 -8.85 -9.46
C THR A 337 8.87 -10.21 -10.15
N ILE A 338 8.25 -10.29 -11.32
CA ILE A 338 7.99 -11.56 -12.03
C ILE A 338 9.27 -12.25 -12.49
N GLU A 339 10.38 -11.52 -12.67
CA GLU A 339 11.71 -12.05 -13.02
C GLU A 339 12.47 -12.59 -11.79
N SER A 340 11.97 -12.37 -10.57
CA SER A 340 12.57 -12.85 -9.33
C SER A 340 11.94 -14.18 -8.88
N PRO A 341 12.72 -15.11 -8.33
CA PRO A 341 12.18 -16.26 -7.63
C PRO A 341 11.53 -15.91 -6.28
N GLU A 342 11.83 -14.73 -5.73
CA GLU A 342 11.32 -14.24 -4.46
C GLU A 342 10.08 -13.38 -4.64
N THR A 343 9.17 -13.37 -3.66
CA THR A 343 7.97 -12.52 -3.63
C THR A 343 8.30 -11.03 -3.67
N ILE A 344 9.41 -10.64 -3.04
CA ILE A 344 9.98 -9.29 -3.09
C ILE A 344 11.30 -9.38 -3.85
N SER A 345 11.37 -8.74 -5.01
CA SER A 345 12.60 -8.73 -5.82
C SER A 345 13.69 -7.89 -5.15
N PRO A 346 14.90 -8.43 -4.93
CA PRO A 346 16.02 -7.63 -4.43
C PRO A 346 16.49 -6.55 -5.42
N MET A 347 16.06 -6.63 -6.68
CA MET A 347 16.34 -5.64 -7.72
C MET A 347 15.36 -4.47 -7.73
N MET A 348 14.32 -4.50 -6.84
CA MET A 348 13.33 -3.42 -6.76
C MET A 348 13.98 -2.14 -6.23
N SER A 349 13.88 -1.07 -7.01
CA SER A 349 14.29 0.29 -6.62
C SER A 349 13.61 1.33 -7.50
N ALA A 350 13.58 2.59 -7.06
CA ALA A 350 13.04 3.68 -7.87
C ALA A 350 13.81 3.83 -9.22
N ASP A 351 15.13 3.66 -9.19
CA ASP A 351 15.95 3.74 -10.41
C ASP A 351 15.67 2.58 -11.36
N ALA A 352 15.51 1.35 -10.85
CA ALA A 352 15.14 0.20 -11.67
C ALA A 352 13.76 0.38 -12.32
N ILE A 353 12.79 0.96 -11.60
CA ILE A 353 11.49 1.31 -12.19
C ILE A 353 11.66 2.36 -13.28
N ARG A 354 12.40 3.47 -13.03
CA ARG A 354 12.62 4.53 -14.03
C ARG A 354 13.32 4.00 -15.28
N GLU A 355 14.34 3.16 -15.12
CA GLU A 355 15.02 2.51 -16.24
C GLU A 355 14.07 1.62 -17.05
N ARG A 356 13.21 0.85 -16.37
CA ARG A 356 12.24 -0.06 -16.99
C ARG A 356 11.08 0.69 -17.67
N MET A 357 10.80 1.91 -17.24
CA MET A 357 9.79 2.79 -17.86
C MET A 357 10.24 3.36 -19.22
N GLY A 358 11.54 3.49 -19.49
CA GLY A 358 12.12 4.00 -20.74
C GLY A 358 12.39 5.48 -20.70
#